data_c70082d77c611a0157496442bdafc1f4
#
_entry.id   c70082d77c611a0157496442bdafc1f4
#
_cell.length_a   1.000
_cell.length_b   1.000
_cell.length_c   1.000
_cell.angle_alpha   90.00
_cell.angle_beta   90.00
_cell.angle_gamma   90.00
#
_symmetry.space_group_name_H-M   'P 1'
#
loop_
_entity.id
_entity.type
_entity.pdbx_description
1 polymer ?
#
loop_
_entity_poly.entity_id
_entity_poly.type
_entity_poly.pdbx_seq_one_letter_code
_entity_poly.pdbx_strand_id
1 'polypeptide(L)'
;MNRISSAHEPFKITLRAMLLVAALLVVSCNESTEPYPDLVTEFADIRTGANGMFLSLTTDDGTCYSITNTNIKPHRPDTTYRAVAGFVPDASSANPRAHIYTLAGAQVLADSTTILRHDPTGIESMWHEGQYINMQLTARTQGGLHLWGYAVDSVLQAGQGGRTHAHHHLSIHHNQGRDPMSYSQTYYCSIHIPTIPYYIIGDTISVSVHTFSGVREWTFLHSQ
;
A
#
# COMPACT_ATOMS: atom_id res chain seq x y z
N MET A 1 51.31 -36.68 62.80
CA MET A 1 51.25 -35.19 62.65
C MET A 1 50.56 -34.87 61.35
N ASN A 2 49.28 -34.58 61.45
CA ASN A 2 48.38 -34.36 60.28
C ASN A 2 48.43 -32.92 59.87
N ARG A 3 48.67 -32.64 58.58
CA ARG A 3 48.28 -31.41 57.95
C ARG A 3 47.17 -31.70 56.92
N ILE A 4 45.95 -31.35 57.26
CA ILE A 4 44.82 -31.27 56.31
C ILE A 4 44.85 -29.86 55.72
N SER A 5 45.23 -29.77 54.48
CA SER A 5 45.26 -28.53 53.70
C SER A 5 43.87 -28.19 53.23
N SER A 6 43.41 -26.97 53.54
CA SER A 6 42.14 -26.44 53.21
C SER A 6 42.09 -26.01 51.70
N ALA A 7 41.54 -26.88 50.87
CA ALA A 7 41.37 -26.60 49.41
C ALA A 7 39.95 -26.13 49.04
N HIS A 8 39.15 -25.63 49.99
CA HIS A 8 37.72 -25.29 49.71
C HIS A 8 37.40 -23.80 49.45
N GLU A 9 38.34 -22.90 49.65
CA GLU A 9 38.09 -21.46 49.55
C GLU A 9 38.02 -20.94 48.09
N PRO A 10 38.88 -21.36 47.13
CA PRO A 10 38.81 -20.80 45.79
C PRO A 10 37.55 -21.19 45.02
N PHE A 11 36.96 -22.36 45.31
CA PHE A 11 35.74 -22.82 44.62
C PHE A 11 34.50 -22.01 45.00
N LYS A 12 34.38 -21.56 46.22
CA LYS A 12 33.26 -20.73 46.70
C LYS A 12 33.31 -19.32 46.14
N ILE A 13 34.51 -18.77 45.89
CA ILE A 13 34.70 -17.45 45.32
C ILE A 13 34.33 -17.47 43.82
N THR A 14 34.74 -18.50 43.08
CA THR A 14 34.40 -18.66 41.65
C THR A 14 32.91 -18.89 41.44
N LEU A 15 32.23 -19.67 42.28
CA LEU A 15 30.80 -19.91 42.20
C LEU A 15 29.99 -18.64 42.49
N ARG A 16 30.42 -17.82 43.48
CA ARG A 16 29.78 -16.51 43.78
C ARG A 16 30.00 -15.50 42.70
N ALA A 17 31.17 -15.46 42.06
CA ALA A 17 31.46 -14.59 40.94
C ALA A 17 30.60 -14.97 39.69
N MET A 18 30.43 -16.28 39.44
CA MET A 18 29.62 -16.78 38.33
C MET A 18 28.12 -16.52 38.53
N LEU A 19 27.61 -16.59 39.76
CA LEU A 19 26.24 -16.23 40.12
C LEU A 19 25.98 -14.71 39.97
N LEU A 20 26.96 -13.86 40.30
CA LEU A 20 26.86 -12.41 40.13
C LEU A 20 26.86 -12.01 38.67
N VAL A 21 27.64 -12.64 37.81
CA VAL A 21 27.65 -12.40 36.35
C VAL A 21 26.35 -12.90 35.73
N ALA A 22 25.81 -14.04 36.17
CA ALA A 22 24.51 -14.54 35.69
C ALA A 22 23.34 -13.61 36.09
N ALA A 23 23.39 -13.00 37.27
CA ALA A 23 22.38 -12.04 37.73
C ALA A 23 22.44 -10.71 36.95
N LEU A 24 23.61 -10.29 36.47
CA LEU A 24 23.77 -9.09 35.62
C LEU A 24 23.25 -9.28 34.20
N LEU A 25 23.21 -10.51 33.70
CA LEU A 25 22.70 -10.81 32.36
C LEU A 25 21.16 -10.81 32.25
N VAL A 26 20.44 -10.95 33.36
CA VAL A 26 18.96 -10.92 33.36
C VAL A 26 18.37 -9.53 33.56
N VAL A 27 19.18 -8.50 33.81
CA VAL A 27 18.70 -7.10 33.96
C VAL A 27 18.74 -6.31 32.62
N SER A 28 19.29 -6.90 31.56
CA SER A 28 19.50 -6.21 30.27
C SER A 28 18.32 -6.28 29.28
N CYS A 29 17.14 -6.75 29.70
CA CYS A 29 15.94 -6.71 28.89
C CYS A 29 14.85 -5.90 29.60
N ASN A 30 15.11 -4.64 29.86
CA ASN A 30 14.07 -3.65 30.04
C ASN A 30 14.00 -2.81 28.75
N GLU A 31 13.63 -3.47 27.64
CA GLU A 31 13.05 -2.72 26.53
C GLU A 31 11.76 -2.13 27.08
N SER A 32 11.75 -0.83 27.31
CA SER A 32 10.54 -0.05 27.34
C SER A 32 9.93 -0.20 25.94
N THR A 33 9.14 -1.24 25.75
CA THR A 33 8.25 -1.36 24.59
C THR A 33 7.22 -0.23 24.75
N GLU A 34 7.60 0.97 24.29
CA GLU A 34 6.59 1.92 23.84
C GLU A 34 5.77 1.14 22.83
N PRO A 35 4.47 0.93 23.04
CA PRO A 35 3.65 0.22 22.09
C PRO A 35 3.81 0.95 20.75
N TYR A 36 4.22 0.22 19.70
CA TYR A 36 4.22 0.79 18.36
C TYR A 36 2.82 1.34 18.11
N PRO A 37 2.71 2.56 17.57
CA PRO A 37 1.41 3.13 17.26
C PRO A 37 0.68 2.19 16.29
N ASP A 38 -0.65 2.07 16.42
CA ASP A 38 -1.50 1.31 15.52
C ASP A 38 -1.45 1.94 14.13
N LEU A 39 -0.48 1.50 13.33
CA LEU A 39 -0.22 2.00 11.99
C LEU A 39 -1.19 1.36 11.00
N VAL A 40 -2.03 2.15 10.40
CA VAL A 40 -2.90 1.78 9.28
C VAL A 40 -2.16 2.05 7.97
N THR A 41 -2.27 1.14 6.99
CA THR A 41 -1.68 1.34 5.66
C THR A 41 -2.77 1.14 4.61
N GLU A 42 -3.14 2.22 3.91
CA GLU A 42 -4.25 2.25 2.98
C GLU A 42 -3.95 3.12 1.77
N PHE A 43 -4.70 2.87 0.69
CA PHE A 43 -4.79 3.82 -0.41
C PHE A 43 -5.60 5.04 0.04
N ALA A 44 -5.10 6.21 -0.33
CA ALA A 44 -5.74 7.47 0.05
C ALA A 44 -5.44 8.58 -0.95
N ASP A 45 -6.32 9.57 -0.97
CA ASP A 45 -6.11 10.82 -1.66
C ASP A 45 -5.53 11.86 -0.70
N ILE A 46 -4.33 12.37 -1.02
CA ILE A 46 -3.63 13.37 -0.24
C ILE A 46 -3.79 14.73 -0.91
N ARG A 47 -4.46 15.66 -0.26
CA ARG A 47 -4.66 17.03 -0.77
C ARG A 47 -3.60 17.97 -0.21
N THR A 48 -3.05 18.83 -1.08
CA THR A 48 -2.15 19.92 -0.71
C THR A 48 -2.88 21.26 -0.69
N GLY A 49 -2.37 22.19 0.13
CA GLY A 49 -2.82 23.57 0.15
C GLY A 49 -2.02 24.47 -0.81
N ALA A 50 -2.34 25.77 -0.80
CA ALA A 50 -1.69 26.78 -1.63
C ALA A 50 -0.18 26.90 -1.40
N ASN A 51 0.34 26.48 -0.24
CA ASN A 51 1.76 26.42 0.09
C ASN A 51 2.43 25.08 -0.26
N GLY A 52 1.68 24.12 -0.86
CA GLY A 52 2.18 22.80 -1.18
C GLY A 52 2.30 21.83 0.00
N MET A 53 1.89 22.25 1.21
CA MET A 53 1.88 21.38 2.38
C MET A 53 0.65 20.46 2.36
N PHE A 54 0.77 19.26 2.88
CA PHE A 54 -0.35 18.34 2.99
C PHE A 54 -1.38 18.88 3.99
N LEU A 55 -2.65 18.90 3.57
CA LEU A 55 -3.79 19.38 4.36
C LEU A 55 -4.63 18.22 4.89
N SER A 56 -5.02 17.31 3.98
CA SER A 56 -5.90 16.22 4.32
C SER A 56 -5.51 14.94 3.62
N LEU A 57 -5.90 13.83 4.26
CA LEU A 57 -5.87 12.46 3.74
C LEU A 57 -7.30 11.96 3.72
N THR A 58 -7.76 11.46 2.59
CA THR A 58 -9.09 10.85 2.45
C THR A 58 -8.91 9.40 2.00
N THR A 59 -9.33 8.45 2.83
CA THR A 59 -9.31 7.01 2.55
C THR A 59 -10.44 6.62 1.60
N ASP A 60 -10.38 5.44 1.01
CA ASP A 60 -11.35 5.01 -0.01
C ASP A 60 -12.75 4.75 0.56
N ASP A 61 -12.88 4.51 1.86
CA ASP A 61 -14.15 4.47 2.58
C ASP A 61 -14.80 5.86 2.76
N GLY A 62 -14.11 6.93 2.35
CA GLY A 62 -14.56 8.31 2.43
C GLY A 62 -14.20 9.02 3.74
N THR A 63 -13.47 8.38 4.65
CA THR A 63 -13.05 9.04 5.89
C THR A 63 -11.96 10.08 5.59
N CYS A 64 -12.21 11.33 6.00
CA CYS A 64 -11.29 12.44 5.79
C CYS A 64 -10.59 12.84 7.09
N TYR A 65 -9.27 12.80 7.07
CA TYR A 65 -8.40 13.18 8.19
C TYR A 65 -7.66 14.47 7.89
N SER A 66 -7.58 15.38 8.87
CA SER A 66 -6.65 16.52 8.82
C SER A 66 -5.24 16.04 9.18
N ILE A 67 -4.25 16.35 8.33
CA ILE A 67 -2.87 15.90 8.54
C ILE A 67 -2.19 16.76 9.60
N THR A 68 -1.57 16.12 10.60
CA THR A 68 -0.97 16.81 11.77
C THR A 68 0.51 17.10 11.62
N ASN A 69 1.25 16.31 10.83
CA ASN A 69 2.68 16.50 10.65
C ASN A 69 2.97 17.36 9.41
N THR A 70 3.72 18.44 9.64
CA THR A 70 4.05 19.44 8.61
C THR A 70 5.49 19.32 8.10
N ASN A 71 6.27 18.37 8.58
CA ASN A 71 7.69 18.18 8.25
C ASN A 71 7.94 17.57 6.86
N ILE A 72 6.91 17.49 6.04
CA ILE A 72 6.95 16.93 4.69
C ILE A 72 7.36 18.08 3.74
N LYS A 73 8.28 17.79 2.81
CA LYS A 73 8.68 18.78 1.80
C LYS A 73 7.46 19.27 1.02
N PRO A 74 7.39 20.57 0.68
CA PRO A 74 6.30 21.09 -0.14
C PRO A 74 6.20 20.34 -1.48
N HIS A 75 4.98 20.08 -1.89
CA HIS A 75 4.61 19.48 -3.16
C HIS A 75 3.97 20.52 -4.07
N ARG A 76 3.42 20.10 -5.21
CA ARG A 76 2.68 21.02 -6.06
C ARG A 76 1.47 21.57 -5.28
N PRO A 77 1.27 22.90 -5.25
CA PRO A 77 0.13 23.53 -4.56
C PRO A 77 -1.22 23.08 -5.13
N ASP A 78 -2.25 23.13 -4.28
CA ASP A 78 -3.66 22.91 -4.62
C ASP A 78 -3.89 21.66 -5.52
N THR A 79 -3.19 20.58 -5.16
CA THR A 79 -3.20 19.33 -5.93
C THR A 79 -3.65 18.18 -5.05
N THR A 80 -4.30 17.18 -5.65
CA THR A 80 -4.59 15.88 -5.02
C THR A 80 -3.66 14.82 -5.59
N TYR A 81 -3.02 14.07 -4.70
CA TYR A 81 -2.15 12.95 -5.04
C TYR A 81 -2.78 11.65 -4.57
N ARG A 82 -2.80 10.66 -5.43
CA ARG A 82 -3.12 9.29 -5.04
C ARG A 82 -1.89 8.64 -4.43
N ALA A 83 -2.02 7.97 -3.28
CA ALA A 83 -0.89 7.35 -2.58
C ALA A 83 -1.34 6.16 -1.75
N VAL A 84 -0.38 5.30 -1.39
CA VAL A 84 -0.49 4.38 -0.26
C VAL A 84 0.15 5.07 0.93
N ALA A 85 -0.64 5.35 1.94
CA ALA A 85 -0.24 6.07 3.15
C ALA A 85 -0.19 5.12 4.34
N GLY A 86 0.95 5.13 5.06
CA GLY A 86 1.05 4.55 6.39
C GLY A 86 0.87 5.65 7.42
N PHE A 87 -0.21 5.61 8.21
CA PHE A 87 -0.58 6.66 9.13
C PHE A 87 -1.20 6.13 10.42
N VAL A 88 -1.18 6.94 11.47
CA VAL A 88 -1.90 6.68 12.72
C VAL A 88 -3.09 7.61 12.77
N PRO A 89 -4.32 7.06 12.75
CA PRO A 89 -5.53 7.86 12.86
C PRO A 89 -5.79 8.27 14.30
N ASP A 90 -6.23 9.52 14.50
CA ASP A 90 -6.87 9.99 15.72
C ASP A 90 -8.31 10.36 15.41
N ALA A 91 -9.20 9.38 15.57
CA ALA A 91 -10.64 9.51 15.36
C ALA A 91 -11.38 9.98 16.61
N SER A 92 -10.68 10.26 17.71
CA SER A 92 -11.30 10.61 19.01
C SER A 92 -11.93 12.00 19.02
N SER A 93 -11.64 12.85 18.03
CA SER A 93 -12.17 14.20 17.92
C SER A 93 -13.30 14.28 16.87
N ALA A 94 -14.17 15.30 17.02
CA ALA A 94 -15.20 15.63 16.02
C ALA A 94 -14.59 15.92 14.62
N ASN A 95 -13.30 16.22 14.56
CA ASN A 95 -12.51 16.38 13.33
C ASN A 95 -11.39 15.36 13.34
N PRO A 96 -11.51 14.22 12.65
CA PRO A 96 -10.51 13.18 12.58
C PRO A 96 -9.15 13.73 12.11
N ARG A 97 -8.07 13.24 12.71
CA ARG A 97 -6.71 13.63 12.38
C ARG A 97 -5.87 12.42 12.03
N ALA A 98 -4.83 12.63 11.25
CA ALA A 98 -3.86 11.58 10.93
C ALA A 98 -2.44 12.10 11.04
N HIS A 99 -1.54 11.26 11.56
CA HIS A 99 -0.11 11.45 11.51
C HIS A 99 0.49 10.49 10.49
N ILE A 100 1.04 11.02 9.39
CA ILE A 100 1.61 10.21 8.31
C ILE A 100 3.05 9.83 8.66
N TYR A 101 3.36 8.54 8.56
CA TYR A 101 4.70 7.97 8.74
C TYR A 101 5.37 7.60 7.42
N THR A 102 4.59 7.03 6.50
CA THR A 102 5.08 6.62 5.18
C THR A 102 4.11 7.04 4.09
N LEU A 103 4.67 7.33 2.91
CA LEU A 103 3.89 7.68 1.74
C LEU A 103 4.57 7.14 0.49
N ALA A 104 3.87 6.28 -0.24
CA ALA A 104 4.26 5.79 -1.55
C ALA A 104 3.26 6.29 -2.59
N GLY A 105 3.75 6.92 -3.67
CA GLY A 105 2.88 7.38 -4.74
C GLY A 105 2.15 6.22 -5.41
N ALA A 106 0.85 6.39 -5.67
CA ALA A 106 0.06 5.47 -6.47
C ALA A 106 -0.36 6.16 -7.77
N GLN A 107 -0.30 5.42 -8.88
CA GLN A 107 -0.69 5.95 -10.17
C GLN A 107 -2.19 5.72 -10.41
N VAL A 108 -2.95 6.78 -10.68
CA VAL A 108 -4.29 6.64 -11.24
C VAL A 108 -4.15 6.34 -12.72
N LEU A 109 -4.58 5.14 -13.11
CA LEU A 109 -4.51 4.70 -14.50
C LEU A 109 -5.57 5.44 -15.33
N ALA A 110 -5.18 5.87 -16.52
CA ALA A 110 -6.09 6.44 -17.50
C ALA A 110 -6.42 5.41 -18.58
N ASP A 111 -7.59 5.57 -19.19
CA ASP A 111 -7.90 4.90 -20.44
C ASP A 111 -6.89 5.37 -21.49
N SER A 112 -6.10 4.47 -22.03
CA SER A 112 -4.98 4.79 -22.88
C SER A 112 -4.90 3.90 -24.09
N THR A 113 -5.29 4.46 -25.23
CA THR A 113 -5.08 3.83 -26.53
C THR A 113 -3.64 3.91 -27.03
N THR A 114 -2.76 4.63 -26.32
CA THR A 114 -1.35 4.82 -26.70
C THR A 114 -0.39 3.82 -26.09
N ILE A 115 -0.78 3.16 -25.00
CA ILE A 115 -0.01 2.11 -24.34
C ILE A 115 -0.53 0.75 -24.85
N LEU A 116 -0.11 0.36 -26.03
CA LEU A 116 -0.61 -0.86 -26.70
C LEU A 116 0.22 -2.11 -26.40
N ARG A 117 0.79 -2.23 -25.19
CA ARG A 117 1.61 -3.38 -24.79
C ARG A 117 1.04 -4.03 -23.55
N HIS A 118 1.20 -5.36 -23.53
CA HIS A 118 0.84 -6.22 -22.41
C HIS A 118 2.07 -6.97 -21.90
N ASP A 119 3.16 -6.21 -21.63
CA ASP A 119 4.35 -6.83 -21.04
C ASP A 119 3.95 -7.48 -19.71
N PRO A 120 4.38 -8.72 -19.42
CA PRO A 120 3.87 -9.45 -18.26
C PRO A 120 4.26 -8.80 -16.96
N THR A 121 3.35 -8.84 -15.99
CA THR A 121 3.55 -8.30 -14.64
C THR A 121 3.14 -9.32 -13.58
N GLY A 122 3.70 -9.22 -12.39
CA GLY A 122 3.15 -9.87 -11.21
C GLY A 122 1.98 -9.07 -10.67
N ILE A 123 1.06 -9.75 -10.00
CA ILE A 123 -0.02 -9.11 -9.26
C ILE A 123 -0.10 -9.72 -7.86
N GLU A 124 0.05 -8.90 -6.85
CA GLU A 124 -0.02 -9.31 -5.46
C GLU A 124 -1.46 -9.22 -4.95
N SER A 125 -2.15 -8.12 -5.25
CA SER A 125 -3.54 -7.92 -4.85
C SER A 125 -4.28 -7.01 -5.82
N MET A 126 -5.62 -7.19 -5.89
CA MET A 126 -6.55 -6.30 -6.57
C MET A 126 -7.88 -6.35 -5.81
N TRP A 127 -8.43 -5.18 -5.48
CA TRP A 127 -9.71 -5.07 -4.78
C TRP A 127 -10.43 -3.78 -5.14
N HIS A 128 -11.72 -3.76 -4.91
CA HIS A 128 -12.57 -2.59 -5.05
C HIS A 128 -12.83 -1.99 -3.67
N GLU A 129 -12.70 -0.67 -3.57
CA GLU A 129 -13.05 0.10 -2.38
C GLU A 129 -13.43 1.52 -2.77
N GLY A 130 -14.57 2.01 -2.28
CA GLY A 130 -15.09 3.32 -2.63
C GLY A 130 -15.24 3.50 -4.14
N GLN A 131 -14.58 4.51 -4.68
CA GLN A 131 -14.61 4.84 -6.11
C GLN A 131 -13.42 4.27 -6.90
N TYR A 132 -12.65 3.35 -6.31
CA TYR A 132 -11.43 2.85 -6.93
C TYR A 132 -11.37 1.33 -7.01
N ILE A 133 -10.76 0.83 -8.07
CA ILE A 133 -10.19 -0.51 -8.12
C ILE A 133 -8.69 -0.33 -7.88
N ASN A 134 -8.21 -0.81 -6.74
CA ASN A 134 -6.83 -0.70 -6.30
C ASN A 134 -6.04 -1.95 -6.66
N MET A 135 -4.77 -1.76 -7.00
CA MET A 135 -3.87 -2.83 -7.42
C MET A 135 -2.48 -2.65 -6.82
N GLN A 136 -1.91 -3.76 -6.40
CA GLN A 136 -0.49 -3.88 -6.10
C GLN A 136 0.15 -4.80 -7.15
N LEU A 137 0.88 -4.20 -8.08
CA LEU A 137 1.53 -4.86 -9.20
C LEU A 137 3.02 -4.97 -8.96
N THR A 138 3.67 -5.97 -9.55
CA THR A 138 5.13 -6.07 -9.53
C THR A 138 5.67 -6.22 -10.95
N ALA A 139 6.70 -5.48 -11.28
CA ALA A 139 7.41 -5.65 -12.54
C ALA A 139 8.92 -5.76 -12.29
N ARG A 140 9.60 -6.43 -13.20
CA ARG A 140 11.06 -6.54 -13.17
C ARG A 140 11.68 -5.35 -13.90
N THR A 141 12.62 -4.67 -13.24
CA THR A 141 13.16 -3.39 -13.70
C THR A 141 14.65 -3.24 -13.34
N GLN A 142 15.33 -2.32 -13.99
CA GLN A 142 16.60 -1.72 -13.53
C GLN A 142 16.42 -0.23 -13.19
N GLY A 143 15.17 0.23 -13.00
CA GLY A 143 14.85 1.62 -12.69
C GLY A 143 14.45 2.43 -13.92
N GLY A 144 14.18 1.77 -15.05
CA GLY A 144 13.64 2.41 -16.24
C GLY A 144 12.19 2.84 -16.09
N LEU A 145 11.72 3.64 -17.05
CA LEU A 145 10.34 4.11 -17.05
C LEU A 145 9.40 3.01 -17.55
N HIS A 146 8.46 2.62 -16.70
CA HIS A 146 7.32 1.78 -17.05
C HIS A 146 6.08 2.64 -17.26
N LEU A 147 5.35 2.38 -18.34
CA LEU A 147 4.08 3.04 -18.62
C LEU A 147 2.94 2.09 -18.28
N TRP A 148 1.97 2.60 -17.54
CA TRP A 148 0.80 1.87 -17.08
C TRP A 148 -0.48 2.59 -17.51
N GLY A 149 -1.48 1.81 -17.91
CA GLY A 149 -2.81 2.29 -18.26
C GLY A 149 -3.80 1.14 -18.29
N TYR A 150 -5.03 1.43 -18.68
CA TYR A 150 -6.01 0.39 -19.01
C TYR A 150 -6.70 0.72 -20.35
N ALA A 151 -7.34 -0.28 -20.93
CA ALA A 151 -8.26 -0.07 -22.05
C ALA A 151 -9.60 -0.73 -21.73
N VAL A 152 -10.67 -0.17 -22.30
CA VAL A 152 -12.00 -0.79 -22.32
C VAL A 152 -12.07 -1.69 -23.54
N ASP A 153 -11.97 -3.00 -23.35
CA ASP A 153 -11.97 -3.97 -24.44
C ASP A 153 -13.39 -4.20 -24.99
N SER A 154 -14.38 -4.23 -24.11
CA SER A 154 -15.79 -4.37 -24.49
C SER A 154 -16.73 -3.91 -23.37
N VAL A 155 -17.95 -3.55 -23.77
CA VAL A 155 -19.06 -3.23 -22.88
C VAL A 155 -20.25 -4.08 -23.31
N LEU A 156 -20.62 -5.07 -22.52
CA LEU A 156 -21.74 -5.96 -22.78
C LEU A 156 -22.96 -5.49 -21.98
N GLN A 157 -24.02 -5.14 -22.68
CA GLN A 157 -25.26 -4.75 -22.02
C GLN A 157 -26.08 -6.01 -21.67
N ALA A 158 -26.42 -6.13 -20.41
CA ALA A 158 -27.32 -7.18 -19.91
C ALA A 158 -28.59 -6.50 -19.37
N GLY A 159 -29.72 -6.76 -19.97
CA GLY A 159 -30.98 -6.16 -19.52
C GLY A 159 -32.13 -7.14 -19.55
N GLN A 160 -32.78 -7.33 -18.39
CA GLN A 160 -34.14 -7.82 -18.28
C GLN A 160 -34.95 -6.82 -17.45
N GLY A 161 -36.11 -6.40 -17.99
CA GLY A 161 -37.10 -5.64 -17.20
C GLY A 161 -36.81 -4.15 -17.01
N GLY A 162 -36.24 -3.43 -17.99
CA GLY A 162 -36.25 -1.96 -18.03
C GLY A 162 -35.08 -1.26 -17.29
N ARG A 163 -34.18 -1.97 -16.63
CA ARG A 163 -32.87 -1.46 -16.19
C ARG A 163 -31.80 -2.25 -16.91
N THR A 164 -30.97 -1.57 -17.68
CA THR A 164 -29.83 -2.18 -18.39
C THR A 164 -28.60 -1.91 -17.56
N HIS A 165 -28.01 -2.95 -16.96
CA HIS A 165 -26.67 -2.89 -16.40
C HIS A 165 -25.67 -3.36 -17.44
N ALA A 166 -24.50 -2.77 -17.46
CA ALA A 166 -23.43 -3.16 -18.35
C ALA A 166 -22.37 -3.99 -17.61
N HIS A 167 -21.68 -4.81 -18.40
CA HIS A 167 -20.46 -5.47 -17.95
C HIS A 167 -19.29 -4.90 -18.77
N HIS A 168 -18.43 -4.15 -18.09
CA HIS A 168 -17.24 -3.55 -18.67
C HIS A 168 -16.07 -4.51 -18.52
N HIS A 169 -15.45 -4.88 -19.64
CA HIS A 169 -14.22 -5.66 -19.66
C HIS A 169 -13.05 -4.73 -19.92
N LEU A 170 -12.13 -4.67 -18.96
CA LEU A 170 -10.94 -3.84 -19.01
C LEU A 170 -9.70 -4.73 -19.08
N SER A 171 -8.67 -4.29 -19.79
CA SER A 171 -7.34 -4.88 -19.72
C SER A 171 -6.32 -3.88 -19.21
N ILE A 172 -5.45 -4.32 -18.30
CA ILE A 172 -4.30 -3.54 -17.86
C ILE A 172 -3.22 -3.59 -18.91
N HIS A 173 -2.79 -2.41 -19.34
CA HIS A 173 -1.68 -2.23 -20.24
C HIS A 173 -0.41 -1.91 -19.44
N HIS A 174 0.64 -2.64 -19.72
CA HIS A 174 1.98 -2.43 -19.19
C HIS A 174 2.98 -2.38 -20.33
N ASN A 175 3.76 -1.32 -20.39
CA ASN A 175 4.85 -1.18 -21.34
C ASN A 175 6.14 -0.93 -20.57
N GLN A 176 6.99 -1.96 -20.52
CA GLN A 176 8.32 -1.93 -19.90
C GLN A 176 9.36 -1.19 -20.76
N GLY A 177 9.05 -0.90 -22.02
CA GLY A 177 9.98 -0.26 -22.93
C GLY A 177 11.21 -1.13 -23.23
N ARG A 178 12.39 -0.59 -22.94
CA ARG A 178 13.68 -1.28 -23.08
C ARG A 178 14.33 -1.55 -21.72
N ASP A 179 13.59 -1.42 -20.62
CA ASP A 179 14.15 -1.62 -19.30
C ASP A 179 14.47 -3.11 -19.05
N PRO A 180 15.73 -3.46 -18.70
CA PRO A 180 16.09 -4.85 -18.48
C PRO A 180 15.39 -5.43 -17.24
N MET A 181 15.01 -6.70 -17.32
CA MET A 181 14.39 -7.43 -16.22
C MET A 181 15.43 -7.86 -15.17
N SER A 182 15.65 -7.06 -14.15
CA SER A 182 16.65 -7.33 -13.09
C SER A 182 15.97 -7.67 -11.75
N TYR A 183 15.67 -6.67 -10.94
CA TYR A 183 15.00 -6.85 -9.65
C TYR A 183 13.49 -6.56 -9.74
N SER A 184 12.72 -7.07 -8.79
CA SER A 184 11.30 -6.77 -8.71
C SER A 184 11.05 -5.45 -7.99
N GLN A 185 10.17 -4.63 -8.55
CA GLN A 185 9.68 -3.40 -7.94
C GLN A 185 8.16 -3.44 -7.85
N THR A 186 7.62 -2.96 -6.73
CA THR A 186 6.19 -2.82 -6.52
C THR A 186 5.69 -1.49 -7.10
N TYR A 187 4.55 -1.56 -7.78
CA TYR A 187 3.81 -0.41 -8.32
C TYR A 187 2.41 -0.41 -7.73
N TYR A 188 2.02 0.71 -7.15
CA TYR A 188 0.66 0.92 -6.67
C TYR A 188 -0.13 1.66 -7.74
N CYS A 189 -1.24 1.07 -8.14
CA CYS A 189 -2.09 1.63 -9.20
C CYS A 189 -3.56 1.61 -8.75
N SER A 190 -4.34 2.56 -9.28
CA SER A 190 -5.78 2.60 -9.07
C SER A 190 -6.50 2.95 -10.38
N ILE A 191 -7.65 2.32 -10.64
CA ILE A 191 -8.60 2.78 -11.66
C ILE A 191 -9.69 3.55 -10.93
N HIS A 192 -9.91 4.82 -11.31
CA HIS A 192 -11.01 5.62 -10.79
C HIS A 192 -12.28 5.26 -11.54
N ILE A 193 -13.17 4.49 -10.94
CA ILE A 193 -14.34 3.89 -11.57
C ILE A 193 -15.22 4.92 -12.30
N PRO A 194 -15.52 6.12 -11.72
CA PRO A 194 -16.32 7.13 -12.41
C PRO A 194 -15.71 7.64 -13.72
N THR A 195 -14.43 7.40 -13.99
CA THR A 195 -13.78 7.79 -15.24
C THR A 195 -13.83 6.73 -16.34
N ILE A 196 -14.34 5.53 -16.02
CA ILE A 196 -14.53 4.46 -17.01
C ILE A 196 -15.62 4.90 -18.00
N PRO A 197 -15.35 4.87 -19.31
CA PRO A 197 -16.33 5.29 -20.32
C PRO A 197 -17.64 4.51 -20.22
N TYR A 198 -18.76 5.25 -20.26
CA TYR A 198 -20.13 4.72 -20.21
C TYR A 198 -20.52 3.97 -18.93
N TYR A 199 -19.69 4.02 -17.91
CA TYR A 199 -19.95 3.38 -16.62
C TYR A 199 -21.13 4.05 -15.90
N ILE A 200 -22.00 3.26 -15.30
CA ILE A 200 -23.05 3.69 -14.36
C ILE A 200 -23.01 2.82 -13.08
N ILE A 201 -23.45 3.40 -11.96
CA ILE A 201 -23.51 2.67 -10.69
C ILE A 201 -24.41 1.42 -10.84
N GLY A 202 -23.87 0.27 -10.41
CA GLY A 202 -24.50 -1.03 -10.51
C GLY A 202 -24.00 -1.86 -11.69
N ASP A 203 -23.13 -1.30 -12.55
CA ASP A 203 -22.46 -2.07 -13.57
C ASP A 203 -21.40 -3.00 -12.96
N THR A 204 -21.11 -4.07 -13.66
CA THR A 204 -20.05 -5.00 -13.34
C THR A 204 -18.77 -4.64 -14.10
N ILE A 205 -17.62 -4.74 -13.44
CA ILE A 205 -16.33 -4.45 -14.05
C ILE A 205 -15.44 -5.68 -13.91
N SER A 206 -14.97 -6.23 -15.02
CA SER A 206 -13.90 -7.23 -15.06
C SER A 206 -12.60 -6.57 -15.48
N VAL A 207 -11.52 -6.87 -14.77
CA VAL A 207 -10.18 -6.37 -15.07
C VAL A 207 -9.25 -7.53 -15.34
N SER A 208 -8.69 -7.60 -16.53
CA SER A 208 -7.73 -8.60 -16.95
C SER A 208 -6.30 -8.06 -16.87
N VAL A 209 -5.37 -8.91 -16.42
CA VAL A 209 -3.94 -8.59 -16.31
C VAL A 209 -3.12 -9.69 -16.97
N HIS A 210 -2.22 -9.32 -17.86
CA HIS A 210 -1.23 -10.22 -18.41
C HIS A 210 -0.13 -10.50 -17.38
N THR A 211 -0.09 -11.72 -16.85
CA THR A 211 0.93 -12.12 -15.88
C THR A 211 1.96 -13.06 -16.52
N PHE A 212 3.07 -13.32 -15.81
CA PHE A 212 4.09 -14.29 -16.25
C PHE A 212 3.54 -15.72 -16.40
N SER A 213 2.38 -16.04 -15.79
CA SER A 213 1.73 -17.34 -15.86
C SER A 213 0.48 -17.36 -16.77
N GLY A 214 0.20 -16.29 -17.51
CA GLY A 214 -0.97 -16.13 -18.35
C GLY A 214 -1.87 -14.99 -17.91
N VAL A 215 -3.02 -14.85 -18.55
CA VAL A 215 -4.00 -13.82 -18.21
C VAL A 215 -4.76 -14.23 -16.96
N ARG A 216 -4.90 -13.30 -16.02
CA ARG A 216 -5.78 -13.44 -14.85
C ARG A 216 -6.83 -12.36 -14.89
N GLU A 217 -8.03 -12.67 -14.36
CA GLU A 217 -9.17 -11.76 -14.36
C GLU A 217 -9.77 -11.64 -12.96
N TRP A 218 -10.23 -10.44 -12.61
CA TRP A 218 -10.97 -10.09 -11.40
C TRP A 218 -12.26 -9.39 -11.79
N THR A 219 -13.34 -9.71 -11.12
CA THR A 219 -14.66 -9.13 -11.38
C THR A 219 -15.20 -8.45 -10.14
N PHE A 220 -15.67 -7.22 -10.30
CA PHE A 220 -16.21 -6.38 -9.25
C PHE A 220 -17.61 -5.90 -9.61
N LEU A 221 -18.49 -5.89 -8.60
CA LEU A 221 -19.78 -5.20 -8.66
C LEU A 221 -19.66 -3.92 -7.83
N HIS A 222 -19.78 -2.77 -8.47
CA HIS A 222 -19.79 -1.50 -7.76
C HIS A 222 -21.26 -1.15 -7.41
N SER A 223 -21.67 -1.51 -6.21
CA SER A 223 -22.93 -1.10 -5.58
C SER A 223 -22.66 0.04 -4.60
N GLN A 224 -23.63 0.97 -4.49
CA GLN A 224 -23.60 2.04 -3.46
C GLN A 224 -23.53 1.45 -2.06
#